data_55c662c375dd41f5c328b5caeafb47f8
#
_entry.id   55c662c375dd41f5c328b5caeafb47f8
#
_cell.length_a   1.000
_cell.length_b   1.000
_cell.length_c   1.000
_cell.angle_alpha   90.00
_cell.angle_beta   90.00
_cell.angle_gamma   90.00
#
_symmetry.space_group_name_H-M   'P 1'
#
loop_
_entity.id
_entity.type
_entity.pdbx_description
1 polymer ?
#
loop_
_entity_poly.entity_id
_entity_poly.type
_entity_poly.pdbx_seq_one_letter_code
_entity_poly.pdbx_strand_id
1 'polypeptide(L)'
;NCVFQNCLRNHDEIRWNLDYSYLKDCAMEEIPHKKYLNDFFTGKYPGSFARGEQFKEGVHGTTASLCGIEKADFEGNTPALEKAVCYDITLHSFLLSLPGIPVLLSGDEIGKLNDYSLHTGDFDKNLAENRKLAHTVQGQIFLLLTS
;
A
#
# COMPACT_ATOMS: atom_id res chain seq x y z
N ASN A 1 -24.27 -12.04 13.37
CA ASN A 1 -24.02 -11.43 12.06
C ASN A 1 -22.60 -10.88 12.06
N CYS A 2 -21.81 -11.28 11.07
CA CYS A 2 -20.44 -10.77 10.87
C CYS A 2 -20.43 -9.97 9.58
N VAL A 3 -19.69 -8.85 9.56
CA VAL A 3 -19.44 -8.02 8.38
C VAL A 3 -17.94 -7.95 8.16
N PHE A 4 -17.52 -8.14 6.92
CA PHE A 4 -16.10 -7.98 6.55
C PHE A 4 -15.76 -6.50 6.45
N GLN A 5 -14.56 -6.16 6.91
CA GLN A 5 -13.94 -4.88 6.66
C GLN A 5 -12.79 -5.11 5.68
N ASN A 6 -12.86 -4.49 4.52
CA ASN A 6 -11.92 -4.66 3.44
C ASN A 6 -11.04 -3.41 3.29
N CYS A 7 -9.73 -3.59 3.17
CA CYS A 7 -8.78 -2.51 2.89
C CYS A 7 -7.67 -3.03 1.97
N LEU A 8 -7.12 -2.16 1.11
CA LEU A 8 -5.94 -2.51 0.28
C LEU A 8 -4.68 -2.54 1.13
N ARG A 9 -4.57 -1.65 2.08
CA ARG A 9 -3.46 -1.51 3.01
C ARG A 9 -3.93 -0.90 4.33
N ASN A 10 -3.12 -0.98 5.34
CA ASN A 10 -3.28 -0.23 6.58
C ASN A 10 -2.11 0.76 6.75
N HIS A 11 -2.06 1.43 7.89
CA HIS A 11 -1.01 2.40 8.22
C HIS A 11 0.33 1.77 8.65
N ASP A 12 0.37 0.44 8.88
CA ASP A 12 1.59 -0.26 9.32
C ASP A 12 2.35 -0.83 8.11
N GLU A 13 1.91 -1.97 7.62
CA GLU A 13 2.59 -2.70 6.56
C GLU A 13 1.63 -3.58 5.76
N ILE A 14 2.01 -3.88 4.54
CA ILE A 14 1.40 -4.94 3.74
C ILE A 14 2.21 -6.21 3.97
N ARG A 15 1.56 -7.27 4.48
CA ARG A 15 2.15 -8.59 4.68
C ARG A 15 1.66 -9.57 3.65
N TRP A 16 2.56 -10.46 3.25
CA TRP A 16 2.27 -11.50 2.26
C TRP A 16 1.78 -12.79 2.96
N ASN A 17 0.52 -12.80 3.40
CA ASN A 17 -0.11 -13.95 4.03
C ASN A 17 -0.92 -14.76 3.00
N LEU A 18 -0.24 -15.25 1.96
CA LEU A 18 -0.84 -16.09 0.93
C LEU A 18 -0.93 -17.53 1.39
N ASP A 19 -1.87 -18.30 0.84
CA ASP A 19 -1.97 -19.73 1.09
C ASP A 19 -0.87 -20.49 0.34
N TYR A 20 0.28 -20.62 0.97
CA TYR A 20 1.42 -21.32 0.40
C TYR A 20 1.24 -22.84 0.34
N SER A 21 0.27 -23.42 1.06
CA SER A 21 -0.07 -24.83 0.88
C SER A 21 -0.65 -25.09 -0.50
N TYR A 22 -1.48 -24.18 -0.99
CA TYR A 22 -2.02 -24.20 -2.35
C TYR A 22 -1.00 -23.76 -3.41
N LEU A 23 -0.22 -22.72 -3.13
CA LEU A 23 0.75 -22.16 -4.08
C LEU A 23 1.93 -23.10 -4.37
N LYS A 24 2.20 -24.07 -3.51
CA LYS A 24 3.16 -25.16 -3.77
C LYS A 24 2.83 -25.95 -5.03
N ASP A 25 1.56 -26.18 -5.29
CA ASP A 25 1.10 -26.89 -6.49
C ASP A 25 1.37 -26.07 -7.76
N CYS A 26 1.55 -24.76 -7.61
CA CYS A 26 1.97 -23.83 -8.67
C CYS A 26 3.48 -23.59 -8.71
N ALA A 27 4.29 -24.42 -8.06
CA ALA A 27 5.75 -24.29 -7.92
C ALA A 27 6.19 -22.96 -7.26
N MET A 28 5.36 -22.37 -6.40
CA MET A 28 5.68 -21.17 -5.63
C MET A 28 6.07 -21.54 -4.20
N GLU A 29 7.31 -21.35 -3.87
CA GLU A 29 7.83 -21.53 -2.51
C GLU A 29 7.70 -20.22 -1.71
N GLU A 30 7.34 -20.36 -0.42
CA GLU A 30 7.03 -19.23 0.46
C GLU A 30 8.17 -18.21 0.56
N ILE A 31 9.37 -18.66 0.92
CA ILE A 31 10.50 -17.75 1.19
C ILE A 31 10.96 -17.00 -0.07
N PRO A 32 11.21 -17.66 -1.22
CA PRO A 32 11.59 -16.96 -2.44
C PRO A 32 10.50 -16.02 -2.95
N HIS A 33 9.22 -16.42 -2.83
CA HIS A 33 8.12 -15.60 -3.29
C HIS A 33 7.92 -14.34 -2.44
N LYS A 34 7.95 -14.47 -1.12
CA LYS A 34 7.91 -13.30 -0.21
C LYS A 34 9.08 -12.35 -0.46
N LYS A 35 10.28 -12.90 -0.66
CA LYS A 35 11.45 -12.11 -1.03
C LYS A 35 11.23 -11.35 -2.34
N TYR A 36 10.74 -12.04 -3.37
CA TYR A 36 10.42 -11.40 -4.66
C TYR A 36 9.42 -10.26 -4.50
N LEU A 37 8.33 -10.45 -3.75
CA LEU A 37 7.34 -9.42 -3.52
C LEU A 37 7.92 -8.22 -2.76
N ASN A 38 8.72 -8.46 -1.73
CA ASN A 38 9.40 -7.39 -1.01
C ASN A 38 10.36 -6.62 -1.92
N ASP A 39 11.20 -7.32 -2.68
CA ASP A 39 12.15 -6.69 -3.61
C ASP A 39 11.42 -5.90 -4.71
N PHE A 40 10.29 -6.43 -5.20
CA PHE A 40 9.47 -5.74 -6.20
C PHE A 40 8.85 -4.47 -5.64
N PHE A 41 8.13 -4.56 -4.53
CA PHE A 41 7.41 -3.41 -3.97
C PHE A 41 8.32 -2.37 -3.30
N THR A 42 9.58 -2.71 -3.00
CA THR A 42 10.60 -1.75 -2.55
C THR A 42 11.44 -1.16 -3.69
N GLY A 43 11.15 -1.51 -4.94
CA GLY A 43 11.90 -1.01 -6.09
C GLY A 43 13.26 -1.64 -6.32
N LYS A 44 13.64 -2.66 -5.52
CA LYS A 44 14.93 -3.37 -5.64
C LYS A 44 14.95 -4.37 -6.79
N TYR A 45 13.78 -4.88 -7.18
CA TYR A 45 13.69 -5.83 -8.27
C TYR A 45 13.85 -5.11 -9.62
N PRO A 46 14.68 -5.63 -10.56
CA PRO A 46 14.85 -5.02 -11.88
C PRO A 46 13.52 -4.90 -12.62
N GLY A 47 13.20 -3.69 -13.09
CA GLY A 47 11.94 -3.40 -13.77
C GLY A 47 10.75 -3.07 -12.85
N SER A 48 10.95 -3.07 -11.53
CA SER A 48 9.90 -2.63 -10.61
C SER A 48 9.54 -1.16 -10.83
N PHE A 49 8.27 -0.88 -10.77
CA PHE A 49 7.72 0.48 -10.77
C PHE A 49 7.42 0.99 -9.36
N ALA A 50 7.37 0.13 -8.36
CA ALA A 50 6.95 0.48 -7.00
C ALA A 50 8.03 1.26 -6.23
N ARG A 51 7.59 2.05 -5.25
CA ARG A 51 8.42 2.86 -4.35
C ARG A 51 7.97 2.69 -2.90
N GLY A 52 7.94 1.45 -2.41
CA GLY A 52 7.73 1.16 -1.00
C GLY A 52 9.03 1.04 -0.22
N GLU A 53 8.91 0.92 1.08
CA GLU A 53 10.01 0.64 1.99
C GLU A 53 9.85 -0.71 2.66
N GLN A 54 10.99 -1.38 2.90
CA GLN A 54 10.99 -2.61 3.68
C GLN A 54 10.67 -2.29 5.13
N PHE A 55 9.64 -2.92 5.67
CA PHE A 55 9.32 -2.83 7.08
C PHE A 55 9.02 -4.21 7.64
N LYS A 56 9.82 -4.66 8.61
CA LYS A 56 9.73 -6.01 9.17
C LYS A 56 9.72 -7.08 8.07
N GLU A 57 8.65 -7.86 8.00
CA GLU A 57 8.48 -8.94 7.01
C GLU A 57 7.73 -8.49 5.75
N GLY A 58 7.22 -7.27 5.73
CA GLY A 58 6.39 -6.73 4.67
C GLY A 58 6.94 -5.45 4.04
N VAL A 59 6.06 -4.70 3.43
CA VAL A 59 6.36 -3.45 2.75
C VAL A 59 5.41 -2.35 3.25
N HIS A 60 5.95 -1.16 3.44
CA HIS A 60 5.22 0.05 3.77
C HIS A 60 5.25 1.03 2.59
N GLY A 61 4.17 1.79 2.40
CA GLY A 61 4.07 2.81 1.35
C GLY A 61 2.62 3.20 1.06
N THR A 62 2.43 4.34 0.40
CA THR A 62 1.11 4.75 -0.09
C THR A 62 0.70 3.89 -1.29
N THR A 63 -0.59 3.72 -1.53
CA THR A 63 -1.08 2.93 -2.66
C THR A 63 -0.57 3.51 -3.98
N ALA A 64 -0.60 4.83 -4.14
CA ALA A 64 -0.08 5.52 -5.32
C ALA A 64 1.42 5.25 -5.58
N SER A 65 2.26 5.28 -4.52
CA SER A 65 3.69 4.99 -4.65
C SER A 65 3.95 3.52 -4.96
N LEU A 66 3.15 2.60 -4.40
CA LEU A 66 3.25 1.17 -4.68
C LEU A 66 2.73 0.80 -6.07
N CYS A 67 1.76 1.55 -6.61
CA CYS A 67 1.25 1.38 -7.97
C CYS A 67 2.16 2.00 -9.05
N GLY A 68 3.17 2.77 -8.65
CA GLY A 68 4.17 3.32 -9.58
C GLY A 68 3.92 4.76 -10.01
N ILE A 69 2.90 5.45 -9.47
CA ILE A 69 2.61 6.85 -9.78
C ILE A 69 3.83 7.71 -9.42
N GLU A 70 4.39 7.52 -8.22
CA GLU A 70 5.55 8.27 -7.75
C GLU A 70 6.76 8.14 -8.68
N LYS A 71 7.09 6.92 -9.10
CA LYS A 71 8.22 6.69 -10.01
C LYS A 71 7.99 7.32 -11.37
N ALA A 72 6.81 7.12 -11.94
CA ALA A 72 6.48 7.64 -13.26
C ALA A 72 6.44 9.18 -13.30
N ASP A 73 5.93 9.80 -12.24
CA ASP A 73 5.92 11.25 -12.09
C ASP A 73 7.35 11.81 -11.97
N PHE A 74 8.16 11.21 -11.10
CA PHE A 74 9.57 11.59 -10.92
C PHE A 74 10.39 11.47 -12.21
N GLU A 75 10.15 10.44 -13.01
CA GLU A 75 10.82 10.20 -14.30
C GLU A 75 10.24 11.05 -15.45
N GLY A 76 9.14 11.76 -15.25
CA GLY A 76 8.42 12.51 -16.29
C GLY A 76 7.86 11.59 -17.37
N ASN A 77 7.59 10.31 -17.06
CA ASN A 77 7.12 9.30 -18.00
C ASN A 77 5.59 9.26 -18.06
N THR A 78 5.00 10.11 -18.89
CA THR A 78 3.54 10.23 -19.03
C THR A 78 2.84 8.90 -19.35
N PRO A 79 3.29 8.06 -20.30
CA PRO A 79 2.64 6.77 -20.55
C PRO A 79 2.69 5.80 -19.36
N ALA A 80 3.77 5.83 -18.59
CA ALA A 80 3.87 5.02 -17.37
C ALA A 80 2.97 5.57 -16.27
N LEU A 81 2.86 6.90 -16.16
CA LEU A 81 1.98 7.57 -15.19
C LEU A 81 0.50 7.22 -15.45
N GLU A 82 0.05 7.28 -16.70
CA GLU A 82 -1.33 6.88 -17.06
C GLU A 82 -1.63 5.43 -16.68
N LYS A 83 -0.70 4.51 -16.94
CA LYS A 83 -0.84 3.10 -16.54
C LYS A 83 -0.88 2.93 -15.03
N ALA A 84 -0.02 3.64 -14.29
CA ALA A 84 0.04 3.58 -12.84
C ALA A 84 -1.26 4.09 -12.20
N VAL A 85 -1.81 5.19 -12.71
CA VAL A 85 -3.11 5.74 -12.29
C VAL A 85 -4.23 4.75 -12.58
N CYS A 86 -4.27 4.16 -13.79
CA CYS A 86 -5.26 3.14 -14.13
C CYS A 86 -5.15 1.91 -13.20
N TYR A 87 -3.93 1.52 -12.83
CA TYR A 87 -3.71 0.41 -11.90
C TYR A 87 -4.24 0.72 -10.50
N ASP A 88 -3.93 1.90 -9.97
CA ASP A 88 -4.42 2.37 -8.67
C ASP A 88 -5.95 2.43 -8.62
N ILE A 89 -6.58 3.03 -9.64
CA ILE A 89 -8.04 3.06 -9.79
C ILE A 89 -8.64 1.64 -9.86
N THR A 90 -7.98 0.71 -10.56
CA THR A 90 -8.44 -0.68 -10.66
C THR A 90 -8.45 -1.37 -9.31
N LEU A 91 -7.39 -1.19 -8.49
CA LEU A 91 -7.33 -1.76 -7.15
C LEU A 91 -8.42 -1.19 -6.23
N HIS A 92 -8.64 0.12 -6.27
CA HIS A 92 -9.71 0.76 -5.50
C HIS A 92 -11.10 0.33 -5.99
N SER A 93 -11.31 0.19 -7.28
CA SER A 93 -12.57 -0.33 -7.85
C SER A 93 -12.84 -1.77 -7.41
N PHE A 94 -11.79 -2.60 -7.37
CA PHE A 94 -11.88 -3.96 -6.84
C PHE A 94 -12.26 -3.95 -5.36
N LEU A 95 -11.59 -3.13 -4.54
CA LEU A 95 -11.91 -2.98 -3.12
C LEU A 95 -13.39 -2.62 -2.90
N LEU A 96 -13.89 -1.64 -3.66
CA LEU A 96 -15.27 -1.16 -3.55
C LEU A 96 -16.31 -2.19 -4.05
N SER A 97 -15.90 -3.15 -4.87
CA SER A 97 -16.77 -4.22 -5.35
C SER A 97 -16.89 -5.41 -4.40
N LEU A 98 -16.04 -5.51 -3.38
CA LEU A 98 -16.07 -6.60 -2.43
C LEU A 98 -17.25 -6.46 -1.45
N PRO A 99 -17.87 -7.60 -1.05
CA PRO A 99 -18.92 -7.56 -0.03
C PRO A 99 -18.34 -7.15 1.32
N GLY A 100 -18.96 -6.16 1.98
CA GLY A 100 -18.52 -5.67 3.29
C GLY A 100 -18.40 -4.16 3.34
N ILE A 101 -17.60 -3.68 4.29
CA ILE A 101 -17.32 -2.25 4.48
C ILE A 101 -15.95 -1.94 3.88
N PRO A 102 -15.89 -1.20 2.75
CA PRO A 102 -14.61 -0.77 2.20
C PRO A 102 -14.01 0.34 3.09
N VAL A 103 -12.72 0.23 3.36
CA VAL A 103 -11.96 1.22 4.11
C VAL A 103 -10.82 1.73 3.25
N LEU A 104 -10.83 3.03 3.00
CA LEU A 104 -9.77 3.77 2.33
C LEU A 104 -8.91 4.45 3.40
N LEU A 105 -7.61 4.33 3.27
CA LEU A 105 -6.71 5.09 4.13
C LEU A 105 -6.63 6.53 3.62
N SER A 106 -6.70 7.49 4.54
CA SER A 106 -6.68 8.92 4.18
C SER A 106 -5.47 9.27 3.32
N GLY A 107 -5.74 9.91 2.19
CA GLY A 107 -4.76 10.27 1.17
C GLY A 107 -4.75 9.33 -0.04
N ASP A 108 -5.23 8.08 0.09
CA ASP A 108 -5.30 7.17 -1.06
C ASP A 108 -6.31 7.68 -2.10
N GLU A 109 -7.40 8.33 -1.65
CA GLU A 109 -8.44 8.92 -2.50
C GLU A 109 -7.94 10.06 -3.40
N ILE A 110 -6.81 10.66 -3.06
CA ILE A 110 -6.18 11.74 -3.84
C ILE A 110 -4.83 11.34 -4.42
N GLY A 111 -4.46 10.06 -4.37
CA GLY A 111 -3.19 9.56 -4.85
C GLY A 111 -1.97 10.13 -4.13
N LYS A 112 -2.06 10.33 -2.81
CA LYS A 112 -0.96 10.84 -1.99
C LYS A 112 0.28 9.96 -2.14
N LEU A 113 1.43 10.58 -2.43
CA LEU A 113 2.73 9.92 -2.52
C LEU A 113 3.37 9.74 -1.14
N ASN A 114 4.43 8.94 -1.08
CA ASN A 114 5.23 8.79 0.14
C ASN A 114 5.81 10.13 0.58
N ASP A 115 5.88 10.34 1.89
CA ASP A 115 6.52 11.50 2.49
C ASP A 115 7.88 11.09 3.08
N TYR A 116 8.94 11.50 2.43
CA TYR A 116 10.32 11.22 2.83
C TYR A 116 10.90 12.27 3.78
N SER A 117 10.18 13.34 4.09
CA SER A 117 10.65 14.41 4.99
C SER A 117 10.80 13.92 6.43
N LEU A 118 10.17 12.81 6.77
CA LEU A 118 10.18 12.19 8.10
C LEU A 118 11.36 11.24 8.33
N HIS A 119 12.23 11.05 7.35
CA HIS A 119 13.42 10.18 7.43
C HIS A 119 14.58 10.77 8.26
N THR A 120 14.32 11.30 9.43
CA THR A 120 15.38 11.70 10.35
C THR A 120 15.58 10.65 11.42
N GLY A 121 16.39 9.63 11.10
CA GLY A 121 17.22 8.90 12.07
C GLY A 121 16.57 8.00 13.13
N ASP A 122 15.28 8.10 13.38
CA ASP A 122 14.60 7.33 14.43
C ASP A 122 13.26 6.78 13.89
N PHE A 123 13.36 5.72 13.10
CA PHE A 123 12.23 5.09 12.40
C PHE A 123 11.07 4.75 13.36
N ASP A 124 11.37 4.28 14.58
CA ASP A 124 10.35 3.92 15.56
C ASP A 124 9.57 5.13 16.13
N LYS A 125 10.22 6.29 16.26
CA LYS A 125 9.55 7.53 16.70
C LYS A 125 8.68 8.12 15.61
N ASN A 126 9.18 8.13 14.37
CA ASN A 126 8.44 8.64 13.22
C ASN A 126 7.21 7.78 12.93
N LEU A 127 7.30 6.46 13.11
CA LEU A 127 6.17 5.56 12.98
C LEU A 127 5.09 5.83 14.03
N ALA A 128 5.50 6.13 15.28
CA ALA A 128 4.58 6.47 16.36
C ALA A 128 3.87 7.83 16.12
N GLU A 129 4.55 8.81 15.52
CA GLU A 129 3.96 10.09 15.15
C GLU A 129 3.03 9.96 13.95
N ASN A 130 3.39 9.19 12.94
CA ASN A 130 2.52 8.89 11.80
C ASN A 130 1.28 8.12 12.23
N ARG A 131 1.36 7.22 13.21
CA ARG A 131 0.20 6.57 13.82
C ARG A 131 -0.72 7.56 14.49
N LYS A 132 -0.19 8.56 15.22
CA LYS A 132 -1.00 9.62 15.84
C LYS A 132 -1.72 10.47 14.78
N LEU A 133 -1.03 10.83 13.69
CA LEU A 133 -1.63 11.59 12.60
C LEU A 133 -2.74 10.81 11.89
N ALA A 134 -2.50 9.53 11.58
CA ALA A 134 -3.49 8.65 10.98
C ALA A 134 -4.72 8.47 11.88
N HIS A 135 -4.55 8.30 13.19
CA HIS A 135 -5.65 8.24 14.15
C HIS A 135 -6.47 9.53 14.22
N THR A 136 -5.81 10.69 14.13
CA THR A 136 -6.49 11.99 14.16
C THR A 136 -7.35 12.20 12.90
N VAL A 137 -6.85 11.79 11.74
CA VAL A 137 -7.56 11.89 10.45
C VAL A 137 -8.69 10.86 10.37
N GLN A 138 -8.50 9.62 10.84
CA GLN A 138 -9.57 8.63 10.94
C GLN A 138 -10.75 9.11 11.83
N GLY A 139 -10.44 9.80 12.92
CA GLY A 139 -11.47 10.39 13.78
C GLY A 139 -12.30 11.47 13.06
N GLN A 140 -11.69 12.26 12.18
CA GLN A 140 -12.37 13.30 11.41
C GLN A 140 -13.25 12.73 10.28
N ILE A 141 -12.78 11.68 9.58
CA ILE A 141 -13.56 11.03 8.52
C ILE A 141 -14.79 10.32 9.10
N PHE A 142 -14.65 9.67 10.25
CA PHE A 142 -15.79 9.02 10.92
C PHE A 142 -16.88 10.02 11.31
N LEU A 143 -16.51 11.22 11.73
CA LEU A 143 -17.46 12.31 12.05
C LEU A 143 -18.17 12.87 10.82
N LEU A 144 -17.52 12.87 9.64
CA LEU A 144 -18.13 13.34 8.39
C LEU A 144 -19.12 12.35 7.77
N LEU A 145 -18.99 11.06 8.07
CA LEU A 145 -19.88 10.01 7.56
C LEU A 145 -21.09 9.74 8.48
N THR A 146 -21.09 10.28 9.69
CA THR A 146 -22.18 10.12 10.69
C THR A 146 -23.00 11.38 10.90
N SER A 147 -22.68 12.46 10.24
CA SER A 147 -23.44 13.73 10.19
C SER A 147 -24.24 13.84 8.89
#